data_3c5d5b092fd6bdac162c63c0f9ee4a34
#
_entry.id   3c5d5b092fd6bdac162c63c0f9ee4a34
#
_cell.length_a   1.000
_cell.length_b   1.000
_cell.length_c   1.000
_cell.angle_alpha   90.00
_cell.angle_beta   90.00
_cell.angle_gamma   90.00
#
_symmetry.space_group_name_H-M   'P 1'
#
loop_
_entity.id
_entity.type
_entity.pdbx_description
1 polymer ?
#
loop_
_entity_poly.entity_id
_entity_poly.type
_entity_poly.pdbx_seq_one_letter_code
_entity_poly.pdbx_strand_id
1 'polypeptide(L)'
;GRLEYNVALDPKAYAEIFRLPCAIYWMPCFHSVFAPGGEMEVGEYGTFYRFRQADVFDRISPRLLNYFLNVLARRESSRWLSCLGAPVDPRLRAHFGAMERNMWCTGGFLHAAGLTVHLDGSLAPLGEAPQREVFEFVPAAVQCDDDGRCRWEPRTGSDRFIFRVRDERAYPAAMTAALGELLRQL
;
A
#
# COMPACT_ATOMS: atom_id res chain seq x y z
N GLY A 1 -10.16 -16.72 13.18
CA GLY A 1 -9.39 -15.48 13.03
C GLY A 1 -10.30 -14.31 12.73
N ARG A 2 -9.89 -13.14 13.15
CA ARG A 2 -10.69 -11.92 12.93
C ARG A 2 -10.53 -11.51 11.45
N LEU A 3 -11.62 -11.24 10.76
CA LEU A 3 -11.58 -10.68 9.40
C LEU A 3 -10.89 -9.30 9.41
N GLU A 4 -10.29 -8.96 8.28
CA GLU A 4 -9.85 -7.58 8.01
C GLU A 4 -11.07 -6.64 8.08
N TYR A 5 -10.85 -5.40 8.55
CA TYR A 5 -11.94 -4.47 8.86
C TYR A 5 -12.90 -4.22 7.69
N ASN A 6 -12.35 -3.96 6.48
CA ASN A 6 -13.20 -3.68 5.31
C ASN A 6 -13.95 -4.93 4.84
N VAL A 7 -13.35 -6.12 4.96
CA VAL A 7 -14.02 -7.38 4.67
C VAL A 7 -15.16 -7.62 5.65
N ALA A 8 -14.96 -7.30 6.94
CA ALA A 8 -15.97 -7.48 7.98
C ALA A 8 -17.18 -6.54 7.84
N LEU A 9 -17.06 -5.44 7.07
CA LEU A 9 -18.19 -4.54 6.81
C LEU A 9 -19.28 -5.22 5.95
N ASP A 10 -18.88 -5.98 4.93
CA ASP A 10 -19.79 -6.76 4.08
C ASP A 10 -19.04 -7.94 3.46
N PRO A 11 -18.92 -9.07 4.16
CA PRO A 11 -18.18 -10.23 3.68
C PRO A 11 -18.72 -10.81 2.38
N LYS A 12 -20.06 -10.77 2.20
CA LYS A 12 -20.70 -11.29 1.00
C LYS A 12 -20.40 -10.41 -0.22
N ALA A 13 -20.49 -9.10 -0.10
CA ALA A 13 -20.11 -8.19 -1.18
C ALA A 13 -18.63 -8.36 -1.55
N TYR A 14 -17.77 -8.56 -0.56
CA TYR A 14 -16.36 -8.85 -0.80
C TYR A 14 -16.15 -10.16 -1.59
N ALA A 15 -16.86 -11.23 -1.24
CA ALA A 15 -16.79 -12.51 -1.96
C ALA A 15 -17.30 -12.39 -3.41
N GLU A 16 -18.36 -11.60 -3.64
CA GLU A 16 -18.93 -11.38 -4.97
C GLU A 16 -17.96 -10.66 -5.92
N ILE A 17 -17.04 -9.84 -5.43
CA ILE A 17 -16.01 -9.19 -6.26
C ILE A 17 -15.22 -10.24 -7.05
N PHE A 18 -14.86 -11.37 -6.43
CA PHE A 18 -14.11 -12.43 -7.11
C PHE A 18 -14.90 -13.19 -8.18
N ARG A 19 -16.23 -12.99 -8.26
CA ARG A 19 -17.13 -13.59 -9.25
C ARG A 19 -17.40 -12.67 -10.46
N LEU A 20 -16.90 -11.41 -10.41
CA LEU A 20 -17.08 -10.48 -11.51
C LEU A 20 -16.37 -10.94 -12.79
N PRO A 21 -16.96 -10.72 -13.99
CA PRO A 21 -16.39 -11.12 -15.27
C PRO A 21 -15.34 -10.11 -15.79
N CYS A 22 -14.37 -9.80 -14.97
CA CYS A 22 -13.26 -8.89 -15.31
C CYS A 22 -11.98 -9.31 -14.57
N ALA A 23 -10.84 -8.82 -15.02
CA ALA A 23 -9.58 -9.03 -14.32
C ALA A 23 -9.61 -8.38 -12.93
N ILE A 24 -9.21 -9.12 -11.90
CA ILE A 24 -9.15 -8.65 -10.52
C ILE A 24 -7.71 -8.68 -10.02
N TYR A 25 -7.22 -7.51 -9.61
CA TYR A 25 -5.92 -7.36 -8.96
C TYR A 25 -6.14 -7.25 -7.46
N TRP A 26 -5.96 -8.35 -6.77
CA TRP A 26 -6.24 -8.46 -5.35
C TRP A 26 -5.04 -8.06 -4.51
N MET A 27 -5.25 -7.12 -3.59
CA MET A 27 -4.24 -6.58 -2.70
C MET A 27 -4.62 -6.85 -1.24
N PRO A 28 -4.29 -8.03 -0.67
CA PRO A 28 -4.57 -8.31 0.73
C PRO A 28 -3.77 -7.37 1.64
N CYS A 29 -4.41 -6.88 2.71
CA CYS A 29 -3.75 -5.99 3.67
C CYS A 29 -2.56 -6.65 4.36
N PHE A 30 -2.67 -7.96 4.59
CA PHE A 30 -1.65 -8.76 5.25
C PHE A 30 -1.28 -9.95 4.37
N HIS A 31 0.00 -10.26 4.36
CA HIS A 31 0.44 -11.51 3.76
C HIS A 31 0.03 -12.64 4.71
N SER A 32 -1.05 -13.34 4.39
CA SER A 32 -1.42 -14.56 5.08
C SER A 32 -0.80 -15.75 4.37
N VAL A 33 0.13 -16.41 5.01
CA VAL A 33 0.57 -17.74 4.61
C VAL A 33 -0.28 -18.74 5.40
N PHE A 34 -0.95 -19.66 4.72
CA PHE A 34 -1.52 -20.81 5.39
C PHE A 34 -0.34 -21.69 5.85
N ALA A 35 -0.07 -21.68 7.15
CA ALA A 35 0.81 -22.67 7.74
C ALA A 35 0.24 -24.07 7.52
N PRO A 36 1.08 -25.11 7.42
CA PRO A 36 0.64 -26.50 7.43
C PRO A 36 -0.16 -26.75 8.71
N GLY A 37 -1.49 -26.84 8.62
CA GLY A 37 -2.40 -26.97 9.76
C GLY A 37 -3.61 -26.03 9.71
N GLY A 38 -3.66 -25.10 8.74
CA GLY A 38 -4.83 -24.25 8.48
C GLY A 38 -4.92 -23.01 9.35
N GLU A 39 -3.92 -22.67 10.15
CA GLU A 39 -3.82 -21.41 10.85
C GLU A 39 -3.25 -20.34 9.92
N MET A 40 -3.87 -19.17 9.93
CA MET A 40 -3.45 -18.02 9.14
C MET A 40 -2.36 -17.26 9.91
N GLU A 41 -1.10 -17.45 9.54
CA GLU A 41 -0.05 -16.55 9.99
C GLU A 41 -0.18 -15.21 9.24
N VAL A 42 -0.38 -14.15 10.00
CA VAL A 42 -0.34 -12.78 9.49
C VAL A 42 1.12 -12.40 9.32
N GLY A 43 1.62 -12.47 8.10
CA GLY A 43 2.96 -11.97 7.78
C GLY A 43 3.03 -10.44 7.99
N GLU A 44 4.21 -9.96 8.32
CA GLU A 44 4.46 -8.54 8.59
C GLU A 44 4.30 -7.68 7.32
N TYR A 45 4.47 -8.27 6.14
CA TYR A 45 4.46 -7.57 4.85
C TYR A 45 3.41 -8.18 3.91
N GLY A 46 2.20 -7.60 3.95
CA GLY A 46 1.24 -7.75 2.86
C GLY A 46 1.47 -6.63 1.83
N THR A 47 0.41 -5.91 1.50
CA THR A 47 0.53 -4.73 0.63
C THR A 47 1.03 -3.49 1.36
N PHE A 48 1.10 -3.51 2.70
CA PHE A 48 1.54 -2.37 3.49
C PHE A 48 3.07 -2.36 3.67
N TYR A 49 3.59 -1.17 3.85
CA TYR A 49 4.95 -0.91 4.31
C TYR A 49 4.94 0.14 5.40
N ARG A 50 5.93 0.07 6.28
CA ARG A 50 6.08 0.98 7.42
C ARG A 50 7.26 1.90 7.19
N PHE A 51 7.10 3.18 7.50
CA PHE A 51 8.14 4.19 7.36
C PHE A 51 8.00 5.25 8.45
N ARG A 52 9.11 5.95 8.73
CA ARG A 52 9.07 7.17 9.53
C ARG A 52 8.58 8.32 8.67
N GLN A 53 7.65 9.11 9.17
CA GLN A 53 7.08 10.19 8.37
C GLN A 53 8.14 11.23 7.96
N ALA A 54 9.22 11.42 8.76
CA ALA A 54 10.35 12.27 8.38
C ALA A 54 10.97 11.87 7.03
N ASP A 55 11.06 10.57 6.71
CA ASP A 55 11.66 10.08 5.47
C ASP A 55 10.93 10.57 4.21
N VAL A 56 9.64 10.89 4.36
CA VAL A 56 8.81 11.49 3.31
C VAL A 56 8.77 13.01 3.43
N PHE A 57 8.65 13.56 4.65
CA PHE A 57 8.58 15.01 4.89
C PHE A 57 9.77 15.77 4.34
N ASP A 58 10.95 15.15 4.33
CA ASP A 58 12.19 15.76 3.84
C ASP A 58 12.27 15.84 2.31
N ARG A 59 11.33 15.21 1.60
CA ARG A 59 11.30 15.10 0.13
C ARG A 59 10.20 15.92 -0.54
N ILE A 60 9.23 16.40 0.22
CA ILE A 60 8.04 17.08 -0.30
C ILE A 60 8.12 18.61 -0.15
N SER A 61 7.32 19.33 -0.94
CA SER A 61 7.26 20.77 -0.87
C SER A 61 6.75 21.26 0.51
N PRO A 62 7.17 22.46 0.99
CA PRO A 62 6.62 23.04 2.22
C PRO A 62 5.08 23.15 2.20
N ARG A 63 4.51 23.38 1.04
CA ARG A 63 3.06 23.49 0.84
C ARG A 63 2.37 22.15 1.12
N LEU A 64 2.89 21.07 0.56
CA LEU A 64 2.35 19.72 0.77
C LEU A 64 2.59 19.27 2.22
N LEU A 65 3.76 19.59 2.78
CA LEU A 65 4.04 19.31 4.18
C LEU A 65 3.04 20.01 5.12
N ASN A 66 2.74 21.27 4.89
CA ASN A 66 1.73 22.00 5.66
C ASN A 66 0.35 21.35 5.57
N TYR A 67 -0.04 20.85 4.39
CA TYR A 67 -1.27 20.08 4.25
C TYR A 67 -1.27 18.87 5.17
N PHE A 68 -0.23 18.02 5.10
CA PHE A 68 -0.14 16.83 5.95
C PHE A 68 -0.11 17.18 7.44
N LEU A 69 0.66 18.19 7.86
CA LEU A 69 0.73 18.60 9.25
C LEU A 69 -0.63 19.11 9.76
N ASN A 70 -1.37 19.83 8.93
CA ASN A 70 -2.72 20.29 9.28
C ASN A 70 -3.69 19.12 9.49
N VAL A 71 -3.67 18.15 8.58
CA VAL A 71 -4.51 16.93 8.67
C VAL A 71 -4.13 16.08 9.89
N LEU A 72 -2.84 15.83 10.10
CA LEU A 72 -2.33 15.03 11.21
C LEU A 72 -2.63 15.67 12.57
N ALA A 73 -2.56 17.00 12.66
CA ALA A 73 -2.90 17.75 13.86
C ALA A 73 -4.41 17.90 14.08
N ARG A 74 -5.25 17.32 13.18
CA ARG A 74 -6.73 17.43 13.23
C ARG A 74 -7.21 18.86 13.42
N ARG A 75 -6.55 19.81 12.73
CA ARG A 75 -6.93 21.23 12.78
C ARG A 75 -8.18 21.45 11.95
N GLU A 76 -9.32 21.49 12.61
CA GLU A 76 -10.59 21.84 11.98
C GLU A 76 -10.62 23.36 11.76
N SER A 77 -10.64 23.77 10.51
CA SER A 77 -10.77 25.18 10.13
C SER A 77 -11.48 25.27 8.79
N SER A 78 -12.48 26.14 8.70
CA SER A 78 -13.11 26.49 7.41
C SER A 78 -12.13 27.12 6.42
N ARG A 79 -10.98 27.60 6.91
CA ARG A 79 -9.88 28.20 6.12
C ARG A 79 -8.66 27.28 6.04
N TRP A 80 -8.84 25.97 6.07
CA TRP A 80 -7.73 25.01 6.07
C TRP A 80 -6.74 25.21 4.90
N LEU A 81 -7.21 25.70 3.73
CA LEU A 81 -6.32 26.02 2.59
C LEU A 81 -5.32 27.15 2.91
N SER A 82 -5.61 28.02 3.86
CA SER A 82 -4.68 29.11 4.24
C SER A 82 -3.39 28.58 4.87
N CYS A 83 -3.41 27.36 5.42
CA CYS A 83 -2.20 26.75 5.99
C CYS A 83 -1.15 26.41 4.93
N LEU A 84 -1.56 26.24 3.67
CA LEU A 84 -0.65 25.79 2.59
C LEU A 84 0.47 26.80 2.29
N GLY A 85 0.21 28.10 2.47
CA GLY A 85 1.19 29.17 2.26
C GLY A 85 1.91 29.65 3.52
N ALA A 86 1.60 29.06 4.69
CA ALA A 86 2.21 29.45 5.94
C ALA A 86 3.65 28.88 6.08
N PRO A 87 4.51 29.50 6.91
CA PRO A 87 5.75 28.85 7.33
C PRO A 87 5.47 27.49 7.98
N VAL A 88 6.32 26.51 7.69
CA VAL A 88 6.21 25.18 8.30
C VAL A 88 6.46 25.28 9.80
N ASP A 89 5.52 24.78 10.60
CA ASP A 89 5.66 24.70 12.05
C ASP A 89 6.71 23.65 12.42
N PRO A 90 7.89 24.05 12.97
CA PRO A 90 8.97 23.11 13.24
C PRO A 90 8.63 22.11 14.36
N ARG A 91 7.75 22.49 15.30
CA ARG A 91 7.31 21.59 16.39
C ARG A 91 6.41 20.49 15.86
N LEU A 92 5.44 20.83 15.01
CA LEU A 92 4.58 19.84 14.39
C LEU A 92 5.38 18.91 13.46
N ARG A 93 6.29 19.49 12.64
CA ARG A 93 7.17 18.69 11.77
C ARG A 93 8.00 17.70 12.58
N ALA A 94 8.63 18.13 13.67
CA ALA A 94 9.42 17.25 14.53
C ALA A 94 8.56 16.16 15.19
N HIS A 95 7.40 16.57 15.74
CA HIS A 95 6.48 15.65 16.42
C HIS A 95 5.96 14.55 15.47
N PHE A 96 5.35 14.93 14.37
CA PHE A 96 4.81 13.95 13.42
C PHE A 96 5.89 13.22 12.62
N GLY A 97 7.00 13.88 12.31
CA GLY A 97 8.14 13.26 11.63
C GLY A 97 8.76 12.10 12.41
N ALA A 98 8.75 12.15 13.73
CA ALA A 98 9.23 11.07 14.57
C ALA A 98 8.32 9.85 14.61
N MET A 99 7.07 9.98 14.15
CA MET A 99 6.09 8.89 14.17
C MET A 99 6.27 7.95 12.99
N GLU A 100 6.05 6.67 13.21
CA GLU A 100 5.91 5.68 12.16
C GLU A 100 4.50 5.68 11.57
N ARG A 101 4.40 5.34 10.31
CA ARG A 101 3.15 5.18 9.61
C ARG A 101 3.17 3.96 8.69
N ASN A 102 2.04 3.26 8.64
CA ASN A 102 1.80 2.24 7.62
C ASN A 102 1.11 2.88 6.41
N MET A 103 1.50 2.46 5.21
CA MET A 103 0.87 2.85 3.95
C MET A 103 0.48 1.60 3.18
N TRP A 104 -0.74 1.61 2.65
CA TRP A 104 -1.31 0.52 1.87
C TRP A 104 -1.53 0.95 0.42
N CYS A 105 -1.71 -0.02 -0.44
CA CYS A 105 -2.20 0.14 -1.82
C CYS A 105 -1.32 0.94 -2.80
N THR A 106 -0.19 1.51 -2.38
CA THR A 106 0.69 2.27 -3.28
C THR A 106 1.12 1.44 -4.49
N GLY A 107 1.51 0.18 -4.27
CA GLY A 107 1.91 -0.73 -5.35
C GLY A 107 0.80 -1.00 -6.38
N GLY A 108 -0.46 -1.09 -5.94
CA GLY A 108 -1.60 -1.25 -6.85
C GLY A 108 -1.87 -0.03 -7.71
N PHE A 109 -1.77 1.17 -7.13
CA PHE A 109 -1.90 2.40 -7.91
C PHE A 109 -0.77 2.56 -8.93
N LEU A 110 0.46 2.23 -8.56
CA LEU A 110 1.60 2.22 -9.48
C LEU A 110 1.39 1.23 -10.61
N HIS A 111 1.02 -0.01 -10.30
CA HIS A 111 0.74 -1.03 -11.29
C HIS A 111 -0.38 -0.59 -12.26
N ALA A 112 -1.47 -0.01 -11.76
CA ALA A 112 -2.53 0.53 -12.59
C ALA A 112 -2.08 1.69 -13.51
N ALA A 113 -1.05 2.43 -13.09
CA ALA A 113 -0.40 3.47 -13.89
C ALA A 113 0.69 2.93 -14.85
N GLY A 114 0.89 1.61 -14.94
CA GLY A 114 1.95 1.00 -15.74
C GLY A 114 3.35 1.16 -15.15
N LEU A 115 3.44 1.38 -13.83
CA LEU A 115 4.70 1.61 -13.11
C LEU A 115 4.97 0.50 -12.08
N THR A 116 6.22 0.35 -11.76
CA THR A 116 6.73 -0.51 -10.68
C THR A 116 7.79 0.22 -9.86
N VAL A 117 8.24 -0.42 -8.76
CA VAL A 117 9.33 0.06 -7.92
C VAL A 117 10.45 -0.97 -7.94
N HIS A 118 11.66 -0.51 -8.22
CA HIS A 118 12.87 -1.32 -8.15
C HIS A 118 13.43 -1.39 -6.72
N LEU A 119 14.35 -2.34 -6.49
CA LEU A 119 15.02 -2.56 -5.20
C LEU A 119 15.72 -1.32 -4.63
N ASP A 120 16.19 -0.40 -5.50
CA ASP A 120 16.80 0.87 -5.11
C ASP A 120 15.80 2.00 -4.84
N GLY A 121 14.49 1.70 -4.93
CA GLY A 121 13.40 2.66 -4.74
C GLY A 121 13.09 3.53 -5.96
N SER A 122 13.75 3.32 -7.09
CA SER A 122 13.42 4.03 -8.33
C SER A 122 12.09 3.56 -8.92
N LEU A 123 11.34 4.50 -9.49
CA LEU A 123 10.16 4.22 -10.29
C LEU A 123 10.60 3.85 -11.71
N ALA A 124 9.97 2.83 -12.28
CA ALA A 124 10.25 2.35 -13.63
C ALA A 124 8.97 1.91 -14.34
N PRO A 125 8.95 1.86 -15.68
CA PRO A 125 7.87 1.20 -16.41
C PRO A 125 7.73 -0.27 -15.99
N LEU A 126 6.49 -0.72 -15.88
CA LEU A 126 6.20 -2.10 -15.52
C LEU A 126 6.82 -3.07 -16.54
N GLY A 127 7.57 -4.05 -16.04
CA GLY A 127 8.23 -5.08 -16.86
C GLY A 127 9.54 -4.66 -17.52
N GLU A 128 10.06 -3.44 -17.31
CA GLU A 128 11.35 -3.00 -17.86
C GLU A 128 12.52 -3.82 -17.34
N ALA A 129 12.54 -4.11 -16.04
CA ALA A 129 13.56 -4.94 -15.40
C ALA A 129 12.92 -5.82 -14.30
N PRO A 130 12.17 -6.88 -14.66
CA PRO A 130 11.37 -7.64 -13.72
C PRO A 130 12.14 -8.20 -12.53
N GLN A 131 13.42 -8.53 -12.73
CA GLN A 131 14.29 -9.05 -11.66
C GLN A 131 14.65 -8.02 -10.57
N ARG A 132 14.40 -6.73 -10.82
CA ARG A 132 14.66 -5.63 -9.89
C ARG A 132 13.39 -5.15 -9.17
N GLU A 133 12.22 -5.59 -9.59
CA GLU A 133 10.94 -5.18 -9.00
C GLU A 133 10.79 -5.72 -7.57
N VAL A 134 10.34 -4.88 -6.64
CA VAL A 134 10.15 -5.26 -5.22
C VAL A 134 8.81 -5.96 -4.97
N PHE A 135 7.87 -5.84 -5.89
CA PHE A 135 6.58 -6.53 -5.84
C PHE A 135 6.15 -7.01 -7.23
N GLU A 136 5.18 -7.88 -7.26
CA GLU A 136 4.57 -8.40 -8.48
C GLU A 136 3.09 -8.73 -8.27
N PHE A 137 2.34 -8.92 -9.35
CA PHE A 137 1.02 -9.52 -9.32
C PHE A 137 1.09 -10.92 -9.97
N VAL A 138 0.80 -11.94 -9.19
CA VAL A 138 0.88 -13.35 -9.62
C VAL A 138 -0.52 -13.83 -10.00
N PRO A 139 -0.69 -14.45 -11.20
CA PRO A 139 -1.95 -15.09 -11.55
C PRO A 139 -2.32 -16.19 -10.55
N ALA A 140 -3.54 -16.18 -10.05
CA ALA A 140 -3.98 -17.07 -8.99
C ALA A 140 -5.44 -17.54 -9.19
N ALA A 141 -5.73 -18.77 -8.81
CA ALA A 141 -7.10 -19.19 -8.55
C ALA A 141 -7.50 -18.69 -7.17
N VAL A 142 -8.56 -17.92 -7.07
CA VAL A 142 -9.06 -17.37 -5.81
C VAL A 142 -10.46 -17.96 -5.56
N GLN A 143 -10.67 -18.48 -4.36
CA GLN A 143 -11.96 -18.89 -3.84
C GLN A 143 -12.25 -18.06 -2.59
N CYS A 144 -13.40 -17.40 -2.55
CA CYS A 144 -13.82 -16.63 -1.40
C CYS A 144 -15.22 -17.09 -0.97
N ASP A 145 -15.34 -17.51 0.28
CA ASP A 145 -16.60 -17.93 0.88
C ASP A 145 -17.45 -16.71 1.22
N ASP A 146 -18.77 -16.88 1.33
CA ASP A 146 -19.71 -15.78 1.64
C ASP A 146 -19.48 -15.13 3.03
N ASP A 147 -18.66 -15.76 3.87
CA ASP A 147 -18.19 -15.21 5.13
C ASP A 147 -16.92 -14.34 4.99
N GLY A 148 -16.44 -14.10 3.74
CA GLY A 148 -15.28 -13.27 3.42
C GLY A 148 -13.92 -13.94 3.56
N ARG A 149 -13.88 -15.25 3.80
CA ARG A 149 -12.64 -16.02 3.87
C ARG A 149 -12.19 -16.44 2.49
N CYS A 150 -11.01 -15.97 2.09
CA CYS A 150 -10.43 -16.28 0.80
C CYS A 150 -9.29 -17.28 0.92
N ARG A 151 -9.23 -18.20 -0.07
CA ARG A 151 -8.10 -19.10 -0.33
C ARG A 151 -7.61 -18.85 -1.73
N TRP A 152 -6.34 -19.02 -1.96
CA TRP A 152 -5.77 -18.84 -3.27
C TRP A 152 -4.59 -19.79 -3.51
N GLU A 153 -4.35 -20.08 -4.78
CA GLU A 153 -3.18 -20.82 -5.25
C GLU A 153 -2.68 -20.23 -6.58
N PRO A 154 -1.37 -20.27 -6.89
CA PRO A 154 -0.87 -19.85 -8.20
C PRO A 154 -1.54 -20.62 -9.32
N ARG A 155 -2.00 -19.90 -10.36
CA ARG A 155 -2.67 -20.52 -11.51
C ARG A 155 -2.42 -19.74 -12.79
N THR A 156 -1.57 -20.28 -13.67
CA THR A 156 -1.32 -19.70 -15.00
C THR A 156 -2.61 -19.56 -15.80
N GLY A 157 -2.76 -18.41 -16.48
CA GLY A 157 -3.93 -18.12 -17.31
C GLY A 157 -5.18 -17.68 -16.54
N SER A 158 -5.07 -17.47 -15.21
CA SER A 158 -6.14 -16.85 -14.44
C SER A 158 -6.25 -15.36 -14.75
N ASP A 159 -7.46 -14.82 -14.67
CA ASP A 159 -7.78 -13.39 -14.68
C ASP A 159 -7.88 -12.80 -13.27
N ARG A 160 -7.49 -13.56 -12.25
CA ARG A 160 -7.31 -13.12 -10.87
C ARG A 160 -5.83 -13.03 -10.57
N PHE A 161 -5.39 -11.92 -10.00
CA PHE A 161 -3.99 -11.68 -9.69
C PHE A 161 -3.86 -11.30 -8.22
N ILE A 162 -2.90 -11.91 -7.52
CA ILE A 162 -2.60 -11.57 -6.13
C ILE A 162 -1.30 -10.79 -6.04
N PHE A 163 -1.30 -9.74 -5.25
CA PHE A 163 -0.10 -8.97 -4.93
C PHE A 163 0.86 -9.80 -4.08
N ARG A 164 2.15 -9.78 -4.48
CA ARG A 164 3.25 -10.39 -3.73
C ARG A 164 4.41 -9.44 -3.58
N VAL A 165 4.96 -9.38 -2.39
CA VAL A 165 6.28 -8.78 -2.15
C VAL A 165 7.35 -9.79 -2.58
N ARG A 166 8.31 -9.35 -3.41
CA ARG A 166 9.41 -10.19 -3.92
C ARG A 166 10.63 -10.16 -3.01
N ASP A 167 10.87 -9.01 -2.38
CA ASP A 167 11.96 -8.82 -1.41
C ASP A 167 11.43 -8.07 -0.18
N GLU A 168 11.13 -8.82 0.87
CA GLU A 168 10.55 -8.28 2.11
C GLU A 168 11.50 -7.32 2.84
N ARG A 169 12.82 -7.48 2.67
CA ARG A 169 13.82 -6.61 3.31
C ARG A 169 13.91 -5.27 2.60
N ALA A 170 13.90 -5.28 1.27
CA ALA A 170 14.01 -4.07 0.46
C ALA A 170 12.68 -3.31 0.38
N TYR A 171 11.54 -4.01 0.45
CA TYR A 171 10.22 -3.47 0.17
C TYR A 171 9.89 -2.20 0.95
N PRO A 172 10.02 -2.11 2.29
CA PRO A 172 9.66 -0.90 3.02
C PRO A 172 10.48 0.32 2.61
N ALA A 173 11.79 0.16 2.46
CA ALA A 173 12.69 1.25 2.09
C ALA A 173 12.46 1.70 0.63
N ALA A 174 12.33 0.76 -0.29
CA ALA A 174 12.08 1.04 -1.71
C ALA A 174 10.73 1.74 -1.90
N MET A 175 9.66 1.24 -1.28
CA MET A 175 8.33 1.85 -1.35
C MET A 175 8.29 3.23 -0.70
N THR A 176 9.03 3.46 0.39
CA THR A 176 9.15 4.78 1.02
C THR A 176 9.85 5.78 0.10
N ALA A 177 10.94 5.35 -0.55
CA ALA A 177 11.66 6.18 -1.51
C ALA A 177 10.76 6.54 -2.72
N ALA A 178 10.06 5.57 -3.28
CA ALA A 178 9.11 5.77 -4.37
C ALA A 178 7.96 6.69 -3.98
N LEU A 179 7.39 6.54 -2.77
CA LEU A 179 6.35 7.44 -2.27
C LEU A 179 6.86 8.88 -2.17
N GLY A 180 8.07 9.10 -1.62
CA GLY A 180 8.68 10.41 -1.55
C GLY A 180 8.90 11.03 -2.93
N GLU A 181 9.30 10.23 -3.92
CA GLU A 181 9.48 10.68 -5.31
C GLU A 181 8.15 11.07 -5.96
N LEU A 182 7.10 10.27 -5.81
CA LEU A 182 5.75 10.59 -6.31
C LEU A 182 5.22 11.90 -5.71
N LEU A 183 5.37 12.09 -4.41
CA LEU A 183 4.86 13.28 -3.71
C LEU A 183 5.72 14.53 -3.98
N ARG A 184 7.00 14.37 -4.36
CA ARG A 184 7.89 15.47 -4.74
C ARG A 184 7.43 16.16 -6.02
N GLN A 185 6.71 15.46 -6.89
CA GLN A 185 6.20 15.98 -8.15
C GLN A 185 4.92 16.83 -7.99
N LEU A 186 4.33 16.86 -6.78
CA LEU A 186 3.15 17.65 -6.41
C LEU A 186 3.56 18.98 -5.76
#